data_005e5a0e84bd36623f4d12daeb6a07b8
#
_entry.id   005e5a0e84bd36623f4d12daeb6a07b8
#
_cell.length_a   1.000
_cell.length_b   1.000
_cell.length_c   1.000
_cell.angle_alpha   90.00
_cell.angle_beta   90.00
_cell.angle_gamma   90.00
#
_symmetry.space_group_name_H-M   'P 1'
#
loop_
_entity.id
_entity.type
_entity.pdbx_description
1 polymer ?
#
loop_
_entity_poly.entity_id
_entity_poly.type
_entity_poly.pdbx_seq_one_letter_code
_entity_poly.pdbx_strand_id
1 'polypeptide(L)'
;MADKDFVVKNGLVVGDTITVSGVQLDLSNATSGQILKFDGSKFAPASDEVDGQPSVYATTIGDGSSSSYVVTHNLDSRNVVVSVLDAASPYDAIFVRSEATTANTVTLDFSAPVSSNSRRVFISSAGEYDYHSQTIGNGSNSSFEINHGLGSRDVVVTLRNANADYDFVEAATFATSSNKVTLDFSAAPLANSIVASVFLPLEGFSYSKIVGDGSSSVFEINHNLNSRDVAIIVRDTEAPYGFVKPYWEATTANAVSVAFEVAPESSSKEITVFKGVGGKVTPPSFNDITVAAPTTSSSDGQKGDIAYDENYIYICVDENTWKRFSLSTW
;
A
#
# COMPACT_ATOMS: atom_id res chain seq x y z
N MET A 1 29.48 -14.66 43.65
CA MET A 1 28.10 -15.05 44.02
C MET A 1 27.43 -15.42 42.72
N ALA A 2 26.87 -16.62 42.61
CA ALA A 2 26.12 -16.98 41.41
C ALA A 2 24.82 -16.17 41.43
N ASP A 3 24.54 -15.43 40.35
CA ASP A 3 23.25 -14.80 40.16
C ASP A 3 22.16 -15.89 40.20
N LYS A 4 21.19 -15.70 41.09
CA LYS A 4 20.02 -16.59 41.15
C LYS A 4 18.89 -15.90 40.41
N ASP A 5 18.38 -16.56 39.39
CA ASP A 5 17.18 -16.12 38.67
C ASP A 5 16.00 -16.04 39.66
N PHE A 6 15.24 -14.93 39.54
CA PHE A 6 13.97 -14.77 40.24
C PHE A 6 12.87 -15.43 39.42
N VAL A 7 12.32 -16.54 39.90
CA VAL A 7 11.29 -17.32 39.23
C VAL A 7 9.94 -17.14 39.91
N VAL A 8 8.95 -16.63 39.22
CA VAL A 8 7.56 -16.51 39.69
C VAL A 8 6.74 -17.65 39.08
N LYS A 9 6.23 -18.56 39.90
CA LYS A 9 5.51 -19.76 39.42
C LYS A 9 4.01 -19.54 39.09
N ASN A 10 3.38 -18.49 39.65
CA ASN A 10 1.92 -18.31 39.58
C ASN A 10 1.49 -16.89 39.21
N GLY A 11 2.29 -16.19 38.43
CA GLY A 11 2.03 -14.80 38.03
C GLY A 11 2.62 -13.78 39.03
N LEU A 12 2.95 -12.61 38.52
CA LEU A 12 3.45 -11.47 39.27
C LEU A 12 2.39 -10.36 39.24
N VAL A 13 1.94 -9.94 40.42
CA VAL A 13 1.10 -8.77 40.60
C VAL A 13 1.96 -7.65 41.14
N VAL A 14 2.12 -6.59 40.39
CA VAL A 14 2.88 -5.39 40.78
C VAL A 14 1.89 -4.24 40.91
N GLY A 15 1.90 -3.58 42.05
CA GLY A 15 0.93 -2.50 42.34
C GLY A 15 1.20 -1.19 41.55
N ASP A 16 2.40 -1.02 40.97
CA ASP A 16 2.81 0.27 40.40
C ASP A 16 3.66 0.06 39.12
N THR A 17 4.95 -0.14 39.24
CA THR A 17 5.88 -0.15 38.10
C THR A 17 6.80 -1.35 38.12
N ILE A 18 7.02 -1.99 36.97
CA ILE A 18 8.07 -2.97 36.76
C ILE A 18 9.23 -2.29 36.06
N THR A 19 10.44 -2.40 36.63
CA THR A 19 11.67 -1.91 35.99
C THR A 19 12.65 -3.08 35.84
N VAL A 20 13.12 -3.34 34.63
CA VAL A 20 14.11 -4.34 34.29
C VAL A 20 15.32 -3.67 33.66
N SER A 21 16.49 -3.81 34.29
CA SER A 21 17.76 -3.21 33.82
C SER A 21 17.66 -1.71 33.52
N GLY A 22 16.86 -0.97 34.32
CA GLY A 22 16.66 0.46 34.17
C GLY A 22 15.58 0.87 33.17
N VAL A 23 14.96 -0.06 32.46
CA VAL A 23 13.83 0.19 31.56
C VAL A 23 12.52 -0.04 32.29
N GLN A 24 11.66 0.94 32.30
CA GLN A 24 10.34 0.90 32.94
C GLN A 24 9.30 0.27 32.01
N LEU A 25 8.40 -0.54 32.59
CA LEU A 25 7.19 -1.03 31.94
C LEU A 25 6.00 -0.23 32.48
N ASP A 26 5.43 0.64 31.67
CA ASP A 26 4.29 1.49 32.02
C ASP A 26 3.04 0.97 31.31
N LEU A 27 2.13 0.37 32.07
CA LEU A 27 0.84 -0.14 31.57
C LEU A 27 -0.33 0.79 31.92
N SER A 28 -0.05 1.98 32.48
CA SER A 28 -1.09 2.96 32.75
C SER A 28 -1.75 3.38 31.43
N ASN A 29 -3.08 3.38 31.42
CA ASN A 29 -3.90 3.70 30.25
C ASN A 29 -3.87 2.67 29.10
N ALA A 30 -3.45 1.43 29.32
CA ALA A 30 -3.55 0.37 28.34
C ALA A 30 -5.02 0.11 27.97
N THR A 31 -5.31 0.05 26.67
CA THR A 31 -6.63 -0.31 26.13
C THR A 31 -6.53 -1.54 25.24
N SER A 32 -7.66 -2.22 25.02
CA SER A 32 -7.69 -3.39 24.14
C SER A 32 -7.18 -3.07 22.73
N GLY A 33 -6.34 -3.92 22.18
CA GLY A 33 -5.77 -3.76 20.83
C GLY A 33 -4.47 -2.96 20.78
N GLN A 34 -3.92 -2.54 21.93
CA GLN A 34 -2.61 -1.90 21.98
C GLN A 34 -1.49 -2.92 22.19
N ILE A 35 -0.31 -2.61 21.67
CA ILE A 35 0.96 -3.31 21.91
C ILE A 35 1.82 -2.51 22.88
N LEU A 36 2.88 -3.14 23.42
CA LEU A 36 3.93 -2.44 24.16
C LEU A 36 5.02 -2.00 23.21
N LYS A 37 5.19 -0.68 23.04
CA LYS A 37 6.24 -0.09 22.21
C LYS A 37 7.27 0.62 23.10
N PHE A 38 8.56 0.47 22.77
CA PHE A 38 9.63 1.20 23.47
C PHE A 38 9.72 2.62 22.91
N ASP A 39 9.55 3.64 23.76
CA ASP A 39 9.56 5.05 23.37
C ASP A 39 10.95 5.72 23.44
N GLY A 40 11.99 4.92 23.71
CA GLY A 40 13.37 5.38 23.95
C GLY A 40 13.72 5.46 25.44
N SER A 41 12.74 5.38 26.34
CA SER A 41 12.95 5.45 27.80
C SER A 41 12.23 4.31 28.54
N LYS A 42 11.04 3.93 28.10
CA LYS A 42 10.18 2.92 28.72
C LYS A 42 9.38 2.15 27.67
N PHE A 43 8.82 1.00 28.04
CA PHE A 43 7.76 0.33 27.31
C PHE A 43 6.41 0.85 27.76
N ALA A 44 5.62 1.39 26.82
CA ALA A 44 4.29 1.93 27.07
C ALA A 44 3.27 1.37 26.06
N PRO A 45 1.97 1.35 26.42
CA PRO A 45 0.91 1.01 25.47
C PRO A 45 0.92 1.99 24.30
N ALA A 46 0.94 1.45 23.09
CA ALA A 46 0.85 2.19 21.84
C ALA A 46 -0.11 1.49 20.89
N SER A 47 -0.67 2.22 19.96
CA SER A 47 -1.39 1.59 18.86
C SER A 47 -0.48 0.57 18.17
N ASP A 48 -1.04 -0.56 17.76
CA ASP A 48 -0.36 -1.51 16.87
C ASP A 48 -0.30 -0.90 15.45
N GLU A 49 0.38 0.25 15.37
CA GLU A 49 0.75 0.81 14.09
C GLU A 49 1.99 0.04 13.64
N VAL A 50 1.79 -0.91 12.76
CA VAL A 50 2.89 -1.58 12.09
C VAL A 50 3.54 -0.52 11.20
N ASP A 51 4.70 -0.01 11.63
CA ASP A 51 5.51 0.91 10.81
C ASP A 51 5.68 0.27 9.42
N GLY A 52 5.15 0.94 8.39
CA GLY A 52 5.22 0.47 7.01
C GLY A 52 3.99 -0.27 6.49
N GLN A 53 2.87 -0.42 7.24
CA GLN A 53 1.61 -0.90 6.66
C GLN A 53 0.99 0.20 5.79
N PRO A 54 0.56 -0.12 4.56
CA PRO A 54 -0.24 0.80 3.79
C PRO A 54 -1.55 1.03 4.53
N SER A 55 -1.85 2.27 4.76
CA SER A 55 -3.15 2.63 5.29
C SER A 55 -4.13 2.74 4.14
N VAL A 56 -5.22 2.01 4.21
CA VAL A 56 -6.28 2.02 3.23
C VAL A 56 -7.61 2.40 3.89
N TYR A 57 -8.40 3.18 3.17
CA TYR A 57 -9.74 3.57 3.59
C TYR A 57 -10.71 3.40 2.42
N ALA A 58 -11.86 2.83 2.68
CA ALA A 58 -12.90 2.68 1.67
C ALA A 58 -14.27 3.05 2.24
N THR A 59 -15.05 3.78 1.45
CA THR A 59 -16.41 4.18 1.83
C THR A 59 -17.30 4.28 0.61
N THR A 60 -18.62 4.38 0.85
CA THR A 60 -19.61 4.66 -0.19
C THR A 60 -20.21 6.03 0.05
N ILE A 61 -20.34 6.83 -0.99
CA ILE A 61 -20.89 8.18 -0.94
C ILE A 61 -22.05 8.36 -1.93
N GLY A 62 -22.74 9.47 -1.78
CA GLY A 62 -23.92 9.88 -2.55
C GLY A 62 -25.12 10.10 -1.63
N ASP A 63 -25.83 11.21 -1.79
CA ASP A 63 -27.01 11.61 -1.03
C ASP A 63 -28.19 11.98 -1.94
N GLY A 64 -28.00 11.94 -3.26
CA GLY A 64 -29.00 12.32 -4.26
C GLY A 64 -29.07 13.81 -4.56
N SER A 65 -28.30 14.66 -3.84
CA SER A 65 -28.44 16.12 -3.92
C SER A 65 -27.11 16.86 -4.07
N SER A 66 -26.05 16.36 -3.45
CA SER A 66 -24.74 16.99 -3.44
C SER A 66 -23.87 16.51 -4.61
N SER A 67 -23.06 17.43 -5.15
CA SER A 67 -22.03 17.13 -6.15
C SER A 67 -20.61 17.21 -5.57
N SER A 68 -20.45 17.64 -4.31
CA SER A 68 -19.16 17.74 -3.63
C SER A 68 -19.22 16.97 -2.31
N TYR A 69 -18.20 16.15 -2.05
CA TYR A 69 -18.11 15.28 -0.86
C TYR A 69 -16.75 15.40 -0.21
N VAL A 70 -16.73 15.66 1.10
CA VAL A 70 -15.54 15.57 1.93
C VAL A 70 -15.45 14.16 2.52
N VAL A 71 -14.46 13.39 2.12
CA VAL A 71 -14.22 12.04 2.62
C VAL A 71 -13.12 12.10 3.68
N THR A 72 -13.47 11.75 4.92
CA THR A 72 -12.51 11.68 6.03
C THR A 72 -11.92 10.26 6.08
N HIS A 73 -10.64 10.14 5.76
CA HIS A 73 -9.93 8.85 5.67
C HIS A 73 -9.00 8.58 6.86
N ASN A 74 -8.57 9.61 7.61
CA ASN A 74 -7.69 9.49 8.78
C ASN A 74 -6.36 8.76 8.53
N LEU A 75 -5.76 8.92 7.35
CA LEU A 75 -4.48 8.29 6.98
C LEU A 75 -3.27 9.18 7.29
N ASP A 76 -3.50 10.33 7.91
CA ASP A 76 -2.50 11.34 8.30
C ASP A 76 -1.51 11.72 7.18
N SER A 77 -1.97 11.68 5.93
CA SER A 77 -1.18 11.95 4.73
C SER A 77 -2.01 12.66 3.66
N ARG A 78 -1.43 13.70 3.03
CA ARG A 78 -1.94 14.26 1.76
C ARG A 78 -1.39 13.52 0.53
N ASN A 79 -0.36 12.69 0.72
CA ASN A 79 0.20 11.90 -0.36
C ASN A 79 -0.58 10.58 -0.44
N VAL A 80 -1.71 10.61 -1.14
CA VAL A 80 -2.65 9.49 -1.24
C VAL A 80 -2.96 9.18 -2.71
N VAL A 81 -3.32 7.93 -2.95
CA VAL A 81 -3.95 7.47 -4.19
C VAL A 81 -5.45 7.40 -3.95
N VAL A 82 -6.23 8.00 -4.83
CA VAL A 82 -7.69 8.01 -4.76
C VAL A 82 -8.25 7.30 -5.98
N SER A 83 -9.16 6.36 -5.76
CA SER A 83 -9.92 5.67 -6.80
C SER A 83 -11.41 5.77 -6.49
N VAL A 84 -12.20 6.10 -7.47
CA VAL A 84 -13.66 6.18 -7.37
C VAL A 84 -14.30 5.27 -8.40
N LEU A 85 -15.22 4.43 -7.95
CA LEU A 85 -15.96 3.47 -8.77
C LEU A 85 -17.46 3.65 -8.58
N ASP A 86 -18.24 3.20 -9.54
CA ASP A 86 -19.66 2.96 -9.28
C ASP A 86 -19.82 1.92 -8.16
N ALA A 87 -20.74 2.16 -7.23
CA ALA A 87 -20.98 1.24 -6.11
C ALA A 87 -21.80 0.00 -6.53
N ALA A 88 -22.39 0.02 -7.72
CA ALA A 88 -23.15 -1.07 -8.30
C ALA A 88 -22.58 -1.47 -9.67
N SER A 89 -22.95 -2.68 -10.14
CA SER A 89 -22.56 -3.15 -11.48
C SER A 89 -22.93 -2.13 -12.56
N PRO A 90 -22.04 -1.81 -13.50
CA PRO A 90 -20.80 -2.56 -13.82
C PRO A 90 -19.55 -2.20 -12.98
N TYR A 91 -19.62 -1.34 -11.98
CA TYR A 91 -18.48 -0.89 -11.15
C TYR A 91 -17.43 -0.12 -11.93
N ASP A 92 -17.89 0.77 -12.78
CA ASP A 92 -17.07 1.61 -13.66
C ASP A 92 -16.17 2.54 -12.84
N ALA A 93 -14.94 2.72 -13.31
CA ALA A 93 -14.05 3.72 -12.76
C ALA A 93 -14.53 5.12 -13.15
N ILE A 94 -14.62 6.00 -12.16
CA ILE A 94 -15.10 7.37 -12.31
C ILE A 94 -13.91 8.32 -12.13
N PHE A 95 -13.65 9.12 -13.16
CA PHE A 95 -12.68 10.20 -13.07
C PHE A 95 -13.36 11.44 -12.48
N VAL A 96 -12.88 11.88 -11.34
CA VAL A 96 -13.43 12.98 -10.55
C VAL A 96 -12.33 13.94 -10.14
N ARG A 97 -12.63 15.26 -10.11
CA ARG A 97 -11.71 16.22 -9.50
C ARG A 97 -11.56 15.90 -8.03
N SER A 98 -10.32 15.75 -7.60
CA SER A 98 -9.99 15.40 -6.20
C SER A 98 -9.01 16.41 -5.64
N GLU A 99 -9.16 16.70 -4.35
CA GLU A 99 -8.32 17.62 -3.58
C GLU A 99 -7.97 17.00 -2.24
N ALA A 100 -6.68 16.92 -1.88
CA ALA A 100 -6.23 16.47 -0.56
C ALA A 100 -6.33 17.62 0.46
N THR A 101 -7.56 18.00 0.82
CA THR A 101 -7.87 19.19 1.62
C THR A 101 -7.16 19.23 2.96
N THR A 102 -7.01 18.09 3.64
CA THR A 102 -6.16 17.96 4.84
C THR A 102 -5.34 16.67 4.78
N ALA A 103 -4.49 16.42 5.77
CA ALA A 103 -3.82 15.12 5.91
C ALA A 103 -4.80 13.97 6.16
N ASN A 104 -6.05 14.26 6.49
CA ASN A 104 -7.06 13.28 6.87
C ASN A 104 -8.34 13.34 6.02
N THR A 105 -8.40 14.24 5.05
CA THR A 105 -9.60 14.42 4.21
C THR A 105 -9.24 14.64 2.74
N VAL A 106 -10.06 14.06 1.87
CA VAL A 106 -10.09 14.32 0.42
C VAL A 106 -11.46 14.87 0.06
N THR A 107 -11.49 15.97 -0.70
CA THR A 107 -12.71 16.49 -1.33
C THR A 107 -12.82 15.96 -2.75
N LEU A 108 -14.00 15.49 -3.11
CA LEU A 108 -14.34 14.97 -4.45
C LEU A 108 -15.43 15.84 -5.05
N ASP A 109 -15.17 16.45 -6.20
CA ASP A 109 -16.12 17.32 -6.91
C ASP A 109 -16.58 16.66 -8.20
N PHE A 110 -17.86 16.29 -8.23
CA PHE A 110 -18.53 15.70 -9.39
C PHE A 110 -19.20 16.79 -10.24
N SER A 111 -19.35 16.55 -11.53
CA SER A 111 -20.01 17.46 -12.45
C SER A 111 -21.55 17.59 -12.24
N ALA A 112 -22.14 16.65 -11.50
CA ALA A 112 -23.56 16.60 -11.16
C ALA A 112 -23.81 15.95 -9.80
N PRO A 113 -24.99 16.13 -9.16
CA PRO A 113 -25.34 15.47 -7.93
C PRO A 113 -25.21 13.94 -8.02
N VAL A 114 -24.64 13.34 -6.99
CA VAL A 114 -24.37 11.90 -6.93
C VAL A 114 -25.55 11.20 -6.26
N SER A 115 -26.15 10.23 -6.94
CA SER A 115 -27.27 9.43 -6.42
C SER A 115 -26.90 8.77 -5.10
N SER A 116 -27.91 8.48 -4.26
CA SER A 116 -27.70 7.92 -2.93
C SER A 116 -26.87 6.63 -2.99
N ASN A 117 -25.77 6.60 -2.22
CA ASN A 117 -24.85 5.45 -2.09
C ASN A 117 -24.38 4.87 -3.44
N SER A 118 -24.20 5.71 -4.46
CA SER A 118 -23.89 5.23 -5.82
C SER A 118 -22.40 5.27 -6.19
N ARG A 119 -21.53 5.79 -5.32
CA ARG A 119 -20.07 5.85 -5.58
C ARG A 119 -19.28 5.18 -4.46
N ARG A 120 -18.41 4.27 -4.82
CA ARG A 120 -17.43 3.64 -3.94
C ARG A 120 -16.11 4.42 -4.04
N VAL A 121 -15.61 4.91 -2.93
CA VAL A 121 -14.34 5.63 -2.83
C VAL A 121 -13.33 4.75 -2.12
N PHE A 122 -12.16 4.61 -2.70
CA PHE A 122 -11.00 3.93 -2.14
C PHE A 122 -9.83 4.93 -2.06
N ILE A 123 -9.22 5.04 -0.89
CA ILE A 123 -8.07 5.92 -0.63
C ILE A 123 -6.97 5.09 0.03
N SER A 124 -5.75 5.21 -0.48
CA SER A 124 -4.58 4.54 0.06
C SER A 124 -3.41 5.51 0.24
N SER A 125 -2.72 5.42 1.36
CA SER A 125 -1.44 6.09 1.60
C SER A 125 -0.32 5.08 1.76
N ALA A 126 0.91 5.46 1.40
CA ALA A 126 2.09 4.69 1.72
C ALA A 126 2.49 4.89 3.19
N GLY A 127 3.03 3.85 3.80
CA GLY A 127 3.80 3.97 5.04
C GLY A 127 5.14 4.70 4.80
N GLU A 128 5.93 4.87 5.84
CA GLU A 128 7.10 5.77 5.86
C GLU A 128 8.26 5.36 4.92
N TYR A 129 8.30 4.13 4.39
CA TYR A 129 9.51 3.56 3.77
C TYR A 129 9.43 3.23 2.27
N ASP A 130 8.25 3.19 1.65
CA ASP A 130 8.10 2.68 0.28
C ASP A 130 7.51 3.70 -0.69
N TYR A 131 7.77 4.97 -0.45
CA TYR A 131 7.45 6.02 -1.38
C TYR A 131 8.53 7.10 -1.41
N HIS A 132 8.58 7.85 -2.51
CA HIS A 132 9.41 9.02 -2.66
C HIS A 132 8.50 10.24 -2.90
N SER A 133 8.76 11.35 -2.21
CA SER A 133 8.03 12.60 -2.44
C SER A 133 8.99 13.75 -2.63
N GLN A 134 8.75 14.56 -3.64
CA GLN A 134 9.58 15.72 -3.99
C GLN A 134 8.70 16.88 -4.43
N THR A 135 9.03 18.09 -3.97
CA THR A 135 8.42 19.32 -4.48
C THR A 135 9.19 19.80 -5.71
N ILE A 136 8.46 20.10 -6.78
CA ILE A 136 9.00 20.51 -8.08
C ILE A 136 8.31 21.77 -8.60
N GLY A 137 8.84 22.28 -9.70
CA GLY A 137 8.44 23.51 -10.37
C GLY A 137 9.54 24.56 -10.24
N ASN A 138 9.80 25.32 -11.30
CA ASN A 138 10.77 26.41 -11.33
C ASN A 138 10.31 27.60 -12.20
N GLY A 139 9.08 27.55 -12.74
CA GLY A 139 8.51 28.58 -13.60
C GLY A 139 9.08 28.63 -15.03
N SER A 140 9.99 27.71 -15.38
CA SER A 140 10.69 27.74 -16.69
C SER A 140 10.64 26.40 -17.41
N ASN A 141 10.83 25.29 -16.72
CA ASN A 141 10.83 23.96 -17.30
C ASN A 141 9.45 23.33 -17.18
N SER A 142 9.02 22.66 -18.24
CA SER A 142 7.82 21.82 -18.24
C SER A 142 8.10 20.35 -18.00
N SER A 143 9.37 19.92 -18.03
CA SER A 143 9.79 18.53 -17.82
C SER A 143 10.66 18.40 -16.56
N PHE A 144 10.35 17.41 -15.71
CA PHE A 144 11.05 17.12 -14.45
C PHE A 144 11.35 15.64 -14.31
N GLU A 145 12.59 15.32 -13.98
CA GLU A 145 13.00 13.97 -13.61
C GLU A 145 12.93 13.80 -12.09
N ILE A 146 12.22 12.78 -11.63
CA ILE A 146 12.11 12.38 -10.22
C ILE A 146 12.91 11.10 -10.02
N ASN A 147 13.96 11.17 -9.22
CA ASN A 147 14.75 10.00 -8.86
C ASN A 147 14.20 9.40 -7.56
N HIS A 148 13.30 8.42 -7.69
CA HIS A 148 12.59 7.84 -6.55
C HIS A 148 13.34 6.68 -5.87
N GLY A 149 14.26 5.99 -6.56
CA GLY A 149 15.09 4.94 -5.95
C GLY A 149 14.36 3.65 -5.54
N LEU A 150 13.11 3.44 -6.00
CA LEU A 150 12.25 2.33 -5.55
C LEU A 150 12.51 0.99 -6.26
N GLY A 151 13.41 0.93 -7.22
CA GLY A 151 13.80 -0.32 -7.88
C GLY A 151 12.78 -0.89 -8.87
N SER A 152 11.68 -0.19 -9.17
CA SER A 152 10.59 -0.66 -10.05
C SER A 152 10.14 0.41 -11.04
N ARG A 153 9.69 -0.02 -12.24
CA ARG A 153 8.91 0.82 -13.17
C ARG A 153 7.40 0.78 -12.90
N ASP A 154 6.96 -0.24 -12.16
CA ASP A 154 5.56 -0.40 -11.78
C ASP A 154 5.30 0.42 -10.53
N VAL A 155 5.17 1.73 -10.73
CA VAL A 155 4.98 2.72 -9.68
C VAL A 155 3.70 3.51 -9.91
N VAL A 156 3.06 3.90 -8.82
CA VAL A 156 1.95 4.87 -8.83
C VAL A 156 2.54 6.26 -8.67
N VAL A 157 2.15 7.18 -9.52
CA VAL A 157 2.56 8.57 -9.41
C VAL A 157 1.33 9.44 -9.15
N THR A 158 1.37 10.23 -8.09
CA THR A 158 0.37 11.26 -7.82
C THR A 158 1.03 12.62 -7.80
N LEU A 159 0.37 13.59 -8.38
CA LEU A 159 0.81 14.97 -8.45
C LEU A 159 -0.28 15.85 -7.82
N ARG A 160 0.09 16.75 -6.94
CA ARG A 160 -0.84 17.73 -6.36
C ARG A 160 -0.21 19.10 -6.23
N ASN A 161 -1.02 20.15 -6.16
CA ASN A 161 -0.56 21.47 -5.80
C ASN A 161 0.08 21.45 -4.40
N ALA A 162 1.21 22.14 -4.26
CA ALA A 162 1.94 22.25 -3.00
C ALA A 162 1.30 23.26 -2.03
N ASN A 163 0.54 24.22 -2.58
CA ASN A 163 -0.07 25.35 -1.85
C ASN A 163 -1.56 25.12 -1.61
N ALA A 164 -2.22 26.11 -1.04
CA ALA A 164 -3.68 26.11 -0.80
C ALA A 164 -4.44 25.64 -2.02
N ASP A 165 -5.36 24.85 -2.01
CA ASP A 165 -6.17 24.09 -2.95
C ASP A 165 -5.76 22.61 -2.97
N TYR A 166 -4.48 22.25 -2.87
CA TYR A 166 -3.98 20.87 -2.86
C TYR A 166 -4.64 19.95 -3.89
N ASP A 167 -5.12 20.54 -4.99
CA ASP A 167 -5.71 19.81 -6.11
C ASP A 167 -4.74 18.78 -6.68
N PHE A 168 -5.25 17.63 -7.04
CA PHE A 168 -4.50 16.70 -7.86
C PHE A 168 -4.38 17.26 -9.27
N VAL A 169 -3.17 17.22 -9.80
CA VAL A 169 -2.83 17.68 -11.15
C VAL A 169 -2.34 16.54 -12.01
N GLU A 170 -2.32 16.73 -13.31
CA GLU A 170 -1.91 15.72 -14.26
C GLU A 170 -0.70 16.18 -15.08
N ALA A 171 0.18 15.22 -15.39
CA ALA A 171 1.26 15.36 -16.34
C ALA A 171 1.43 14.04 -17.10
N ALA A 172 1.97 14.13 -18.33
CA ALA A 172 2.42 12.92 -18.99
C ALA A 172 3.58 12.32 -18.17
N THR A 173 3.47 11.04 -17.85
CA THR A 173 4.37 10.35 -16.93
C THR A 173 5.04 9.19 -17.65
N PHE A 174 6.35 9.04 -17.46
CA PHE A 174 7.16 8.03 -18.11
C PHE A 174 8.09 7.39 -17.08
N ALA A 175 8.04 6.06 -16.92
CA ALA A 175 8.94 5.31 -16.04
C ALA A 175 10.29 5.08 -16.73
N THR A 176 11.09 6.13 -16.88
CA THR A 176 12.32 6.14 -17.70
C THR A 176 13.39 5.15 -17.22
N SER A 177 13.39 4.80 -15.93
CA SER A 177 14.14 3.66 -15.40
C SER A 177 13.40 3.03 -14.21
N SER A 178 13.94 1.94 -13.64
CA SER A 178 13.43 1.35 -12.41
C SER A 178 13.55 2.27 -11.18
N ASN A 179 14.28 3.36 -11.29
CA ASN A 179 14.51 4.32 -10.20
C ASN A 179 14.09 5.75 -10.54
N LYS A 180 13.53 5.98 -11.74
CA LYS A 180 13.24 7.31 -12.21
C LYS A 180 11.92 7.38 -12.98
N VAL A 181 11.17 8.44 -12.74
CA VAL A 181 10.06 8.87 -13.58
C VAL A 181 10.33 10.26 -14.15
N THR A 182 9.91 10.48 -15.38
CA THR A 182 9.89 11.81 -16.00
C THR A 182 8.45 12.29 -16.07
N LEU A 183 8.24 13.54 -15.70
CA LEU A 183 6.95 14.22 -15.68
C LEU A 183 6.97 15.36 -16.68
N ASP A 184 6.10 15.31 -17.70
CA ASP A 184 5.98 16.35 -18.71
C ASP A 184 4.64 17.08 -18.55
N PHE A 185 4.69 18.35 -18.18
CA PHE A 185 3.54 19.23 -18.00
C PHE A 185 3.25 19.99 -19.30
N SER A 186 1.99 20.30 -19.54
CA SER A 186 1.58 21.14 -20.68
C SER A 186 2.09 22.58 -20.60
N ALA A 187 2.38 23.06 -19.39
CA ALA A 187 3.00 24.37 -19.11
C ALA A 187 3.95 24.24 -17.92
N ALA A 188 4.97 25.08 -17.87
CA ALA A 188 5.94 25.08 -16.77
C ALA A 188 5.26 25.40 -15.42
N PRO A 189 5.28 24.49 -14.42
CA PRO A 189 4.76 24.76 -13.10
C PRO A 189 5.58 25.84 -12.38
N LEU A 190 4.91 26.68 -11.59
CA LEU A 190 5.55 27.72 -10.82
C LEU A 190 6.58 27.14 -9.83
N ALA A 191 7.48 27.97 -9.34
CA ALA A 191 8.52 27.52 -8.40
C ALA A 191 7.91 26.84 -7.18
N ASN A 192 8.33 25.59 -6.91
CA ASN A 192 7.89 24.77 -5.77
C ASN A 192 6.35 24.62 -5.66
N SER A 193 5.65 24.59 -6.79
CA SER A 193 4.18 24.55 -6.79
C SER A 193 3.56 23.16 -6.85
N ILE A 194 4.33 22.12 -7.16
CA ILE A 194 3.83 20.75 -7.31
C ILE A 194 4.56 19.82 -6.35
N VAL A 195 3.81 19.01 -5.63
CA VAL A 195 4.35 17.84 -4.91
C VAL A 195 4.12 16.61 -5.78
N ALA A 196 5.21 15.97 -6.18
CA ALA A 196 5.20 14.69 -6.87
C ALA A 196 5.49 13.58 -5.84
N SER A 197 4.59 12.60 -5.76
CA SER A 197 4.76 11.43 -4.90
C SER A 197 4.74 10.17 -5.77
N VAL A 198 5.73 9.30 -5.56
CA VAL A 198 5.91 8.04 -6.29
C VAL A 198 5.85 6.90 -5.27
N PHE A 199 5.00 5.92 -5.52
CA PHE A 199 4.73 4.81 -4.61
C PHE A 199 4.95 3.48 -5.30
N LEU A 200 5.32 2.45 -4.54
CA LEU A 200 5.20 1.06 -4.99
C LEU A 200 3.77 0.56 -4.75
N PRO A 201 3.18 -0.23 -5.68
CA PRO A 201 2.07 -1.12 -5.33
C PRO A 201 2.49 -2.06 -4.19
N LEU A 202 1.56 -2.33 -3.27
CA LEU A 202 1.84 -3.20 -2.13
C LEU A 202 2.17 -4.61 -2.59
N GLU A 203 3.33 -5.14 -2.18
CA GLU A 203 3.74 -6.51 -2.48
C GLU A 203 2.76 -7.52 -1.84
N GLY A 204 2.39 -8.57 -2.59
CA GLY A 204 1.36 -9.54 -2.18
C GLY A 204 -0.09 -9.06 -2.32
N PHE A 205 -0.31 -7.76 -2.62
CA PHE A 205 -1.62 -7.17 -2.90
C PHE A 205 -1.67 -6.47 -4.26
N SER A 206 -0.81 -6.87 -5.16
CA SER A 206 -0.78 -6.43 -6.55
C SER A 206 -0.65 -7.61 -7.50
N TYR A 207 -1.09 -7.40 -8.74
CA TYR A 207 -1.00 -8.38 -9.82
C TYR A 207 -0.70 -7.66 -11.12
N SER A 208 0.30 -8.10 -11.86
CA SER A 208 0.67 -7.51 -13.15
C SER A 208 0.50 -8.50 -14.30
N LYS A 209 0.05 -7.98 -15.45
CA LYS A 209 -0.12 -8.76 -16.67
C LYS A 209 0.22 -7.92 -17.89
N ILE A 210 1.01 -8.50 -18.80
CA ILE A 210 1.25 -7.91 -20.12
C ILE A 210 0.12 -8.29 -21.06
N VAL A 211 -0.40 -7.32 -21.80
CA VAL A 211 -1.49 -7.45 -22.76
C VAL A 211 -1.17 -6.76 -24.09
N GLY A 212 -2.02 -6.99 -25.06
CA GLY A 212 -1.95 -6.52 -26.41
C GLY A 212 -1.84 -7.70 -27.39
N ASP A 213 -2.65 -7.71 -28.43
CA ASP A 213 -2.67 -8.73 -29.50
C ASP A 213 -2.83 -8.09 -30.89
N GLY A 214 -2.89 -6.76 -30.96
CA GLY A 214 -3.11 -5.98 -32.19
C GLY A 214 -4.55 -5.99 -32.70
N SER A 215 -5.48 -6.65 -32.01
CA SER A 215 -6.87 -6.84 -32.47
C SER A 215 -7.92 -6.52 -31.41
N SER A 216 -7.68 -6.95 -30.17
CA SER A 216 -8.61 -6.72 -29.06
C SER A 216 -8.32 -5.36 -28.39
N SER A 217 -9.38 -4.59 -28.13
CA SER A 217 -9.28 -3.36 -27.36
C SER A 217 -9.73 -3.52 -25.91
N VAL A 218 -10.28 -4.69 -25.52
CA VAL A 218 -10.74 -4.95 -24.16
C VAL A 218 -10.07 -6.20 -23.62
N PHE A 219 -9.53 -6.11 -22.41
CA PHE A 219 -8.82 -7.21 -21.73
C PHE A 219 -9.37 -7.43 -20.34
N GLU A 220 -9.70 -8.69 -20.02
CA GLU A 220 -10.02 -9.10 -18.66
C GLU A 220 -8.77 -9.56 -17.94
N ILE A 221 -8.54 -8.97 -16.75
CA ILE A 221 -7.39 -9.23 -15.89
C ILE A 221 -7.88 -9.88 -14.60
N ASN A 222 -7.63 -11.17 -14.48
CA ASN A 222 -7.96 -11.96 -13.28
C ASN A 222 -6.82 -11.77 -12.25
N HIS A 223 -6.97 -10.83 -11.32
CA HIS A 223 -5.94 -10.45 -10.35
C HIS A 223 -6.01 -11.25 -9.03
N ASN A 224 -7.14 -11.88 -8.71
CA ASN A 224 -7.35 -12.72 -7.51
C ASN A 224 -7.07 -12.01 -6.16
N LEU A 225 -7.22 -10.69 -6.09
CA LEU A 225 -7.00 -9.91 -4.86
C LEU A 225 -8.19 -9.94 -3.89
N ASN A 226 -9.28 -10.60 -4.26
CA ASN A 226 -10.52 -10.71 -3.49
C ASN A 226 -11.05 -9.33 -3.01
N SER A 227 -11.01 -8.34 -3.88
CA SER A 227 -11.45 -6.96 -3.61
C SER A 227 -11.87 -6.25 -4.89
N ARG A 228 -12.95 -5.45 -4.83
CA ARG A 228 -13.27 -4.44 -5.83
C ARG A 228 -12.65 -3.07 -5.50
N ASP A 229 -12.19 -2.88 -4.26
CA ASP A 229 -11.46 -1.68 -3.85
C ASP A 229 -10.01 -1.78 -4.34
N VAL A 230 -9.82 -1.52 -5.63
CA VAL A 230 -8.54 -1.60 -6.33
C VAL A 230 -8.28 -0.33 -7.13
N ALA A 231 -7.04 -0.14 -7.50
CA ALA A 231 -6.63 0.81 -8.52
C ALA A 231 -5.78 0.10 -9.57
N ILE A 232 -5.59 0.72 -10.73
CA ILE A 232 -4.74 0.17 -11.78
C ILE A 232 -3.66 1.17 -12.21
N ILE A 233 -2.53 0.62 -12.65
CA ILE A 233 -1.53 1.31 -13.45
C ILE A 233 -1.49 0.62 -14.79
N VAL A 234 -1.43 1.41 -15.86
CA VAL A 234 -1.15 0.87 -17.20
C VAL A 234 -0.01 1.67 -17.81
N ARG A 235 1.02 0.98 -18.28
CA ARG A 235 2.17 1.59 -18.96
C ARG A 235 2.56 0.85 -20.23
N ASP A 236 3.30 1.51 -21.08
CA ASP A 236 3.95 0.87 -22.23
C ASP A 236 5.05 -0.09 -21.75
N THR A 237 5.20 -1.21 -22.42
CA THR A 237 6.28 -2.19 -22.15
C THR A 237 7.61 -1.77 -22.76
N GLU A 238 7.58 -0.86 -23.74
CA GLU A 238 8.76 -0.33 -24.43
C GLU A 238 8.98 1.16 -24.11
N ALA A 239 10.21 1.61 -24.31
CA ALA A 239 10.59 3.01 -24.09
C ALA A 239 9.75 3.95 -24.98
N PRO A 240 9.28 5.08 -24.43
CA PRO A 240 9.67 5.69 -23.16
C PRO A 240 8.93 5.18 -21.91
N TYR A 241 8.22 4.05 -21.96
CA TYR A 241 7.45 3.46 -20.84
C TYR A 241 6.38 4.42 -20.31
N GLY A 242 5.63 5.01 -21.23
CA GLY A 242 4.60 6.00 -20.94
C GLY A 242 3.43 5.39 -20.15
N PHE A 243 2.91 6.13 -19.20
CA PHE A 243 1.71 5.75 -18.47
C PHE A 243 0.47 6.09 -19.30
N VAL A 244 -0.49 5.18 -19.31
CA VAL A 244 -1.73 5.27 -20.06
C VAL A 244 -2.90 5.23 -19.09
N LYS A 245 -3.97 5.98 -19.39
CA LYS A 245 -5.21 5.99 -18.61
C LYS A 245 -6.35 5.40 -19.46
N PRO A 246 -6.49 4.07 -19.52
CA PRO A 246 -7.62 3.45 -20.20
C PRO A 246 -8.88 3.56 -19.34
N TYR A 247 -10.03 3.31 -19.95
CA TYR A 247 -11.26 3.02 -19.22
C TYR A 247 -11.14 1.63 -18.55
N TRP A 248 -11.67 1.50 -17.35
CA TRP A 248 -11.67 0.20 -16.67
C TRP A 248 -12.84 0.07 -15.68
N GLU A 249 -13.20 -1.16 -15.38
CA GLU A 249 -14.25 -1.51 -14.43
C GLU A 249 -13.84 -2.72 -13.57
N ALA A 250 -14.30 -2.78 -12.30
CA ALA A 250 -14.06 -3.92 -11.41
C ALA A 250 -15.19 -4.95 -11.58
N THR A 251 -15.11 -5.79 -12.61
CA THR A 251 -16.14 -6.76 -12.99
C THR A 251 -16.49 -7.73 -11.87
N THR A 252 -15.48 -8.19 -11.12
CA THR A 252 -15.65 -9.05 -9.93
C THR A 252 -14.70 -8.63 -8.82
N ALA A 253 -14.78 -9.26 -7.64
CA ALA A 253 -13.77 -9.08 -6.59
C ALA A 253 -12.37 -9.62 -6.99
N ASN A 254 -12.28 -10.34 -8.11
CA ASN A 254 -11.04 -10.99 -8.56
C ASN A 254 -10.66 -10.64 -10.00
N ALA A 255 -11.42 -9.77 -10.66
CA ALA A 255 -11.15 -9.39 -12.04
C ALA A 255 -11.50 -7.91 -12.31
N VAL A 256 -10.72 -7.29 -13.18
CA VAL A 256 -11.02 -6.00 -13.81
C VAL A 256 -11.06 -6.16 -15.33
N SER A 257 -11.94 -5.41 -15.99
CA SER A 257 -11.96 -5.25 -17.44
C SER A 257 -11.29 -3.91 -17.76
N VAL A 258 -10.36 -3.90 -18.72
CA VAL A 258 -9.62 -2.70 -19.14
C VAL A 258 -9.84 -2.51 -20.63
N ALA A 259 -10.36 -1.32 -21.01
CA ALA A 259 -10.71 -0.97 -22.38
C ALA A 259 -9.83 0.18 -22.88
N PHE A 260 -9.19 -0.04 -24.02
CA PHE A 260 -8.38 0.93 -24.75
C PHE A 260 -9.18 1.54 -25.92
N GLU A 261 -8.93 2.78 -26.25
CA GLU A 261 -9.55 3.42 -27.44
C GLU A 261 -9.13 2.73 -28.75
N VAL A 262 -7.90 2.26 -28.80
CA VAL A 262 -7.33 1.52 -29.94
C VAL A 262 -6.72 0.22 -29.43
N ALA A 263 -6.90 -0.88 -30.18
CA ALA A 263 -6.30 -2.16 -29.84
C ALA A 263 -4.77 -2.02 -29.68
N PRO A 264 -4.20 -2.33 -28.49
CA PRO A 264 -2.77 -2.25 -28.28
C PRO A 264 -2.03 -3.35 -29.06
N GLU A 265 -0.86 -3.00 -29.60
CA GLU A 265 0.01 -3.94 -30.30
C GLU A 265 0.40 -5.12 -29.42
N SER A 266 0.91 -6.19 -30.04
CA SER A 266 1.27 -7.42 -29.32
C SER A 266 2.21 -7.15 -28.14
N SER A 267 1.78 -7.52 -26.92
CA SER A 267 2.54 -7.40 -25.68
C SER A 267 3.01 -5.98 -25.37
N SER A 268 2.30 -4.95 -25.82
CA SER A 268 2.75 -3.55 -25.75
C SER A 268 2.32 -2.81 -24.48
N LYS A 269 1.44 -3.39 -23.66
CA LYS A 269 0.95 -2.77 -22.43
C LYS A 269 1.14 -3.69 -21.24
N GLU A 270 1.59 -3.16 -20.11
CA GLU A 270 1.58 -3.82 -18.82
C GLU A 270 0.52 -3.18 -17.94
N ILE A 271 -0.36 -4.01 -17.38
CA ILE A 271 -1.44 -3.61 -16.48
C ILE A 271 -1.11 -4.16 -15.10
N THR A 272 -0.98 -3.28 -14.12
CA THR A 272 -0.84 -3.64 -12.70
C THR A 272 -2.10 -3.26 -11.95
N VAL A 273 -2.76 -4.23 -11.34
CA VAL A 273 -3.91 -4.06 -10.44
C VAL A 273 -3.41 -4.17 -9.01
N PHE A 274 -3.81 -3.26 -8.13
CA PHE A 274 -3.36 -3.26 -6.73
C PHE A 274 -4.45 -2.75 -5.78
N LYS A 275 -4.40 -3.18 -4.52
CA LYS A 275 -5.33 -2.73 -3.46
C LYS A 275 -4.63 -2.01 -2.30
N GLY A 276 -3.60 -1.25 -2.59
CA GLY A 276 -2.85 -0.43 -1.64
C GLY A 276 -1.50 -0.04 -2.21
N VAL A 277 -0.94 1.05 -1.72
CA VAL A 277 0.38 1.53 -2.10
C VAL A 277 1.26 1.65 -0.88
N GLY A 278 2.55 1.38 -1.07
CA GLY A 278 3.59 1.50 -0.05
C GLY A 278 3.36 0.56 1.16
N GLY A 279 4.39 0.21 1.78
CA GLY A 279 4.38 -0.71 2.90
C GLY A 279 5.19 -1.93 2.52
N LYS A 280 6.37 -2.03 3.13
CA LYS A 280 7.06 -3.30 3.19
C LYS A 280 6.05 -4.28 3.74
N VAL A 281 5.83 -5.39 3.03
CA VAL A 281 5.07 -6.49 3.60
C VAL A 281 5.58 -6.66 5.02
N THR A 282 4.72 -6.53 6.02
CA THR A 282 5.09 -7.06 7.34
C THR A 282 5.69 -8.42 7.07
N PRO A 283 6.83 -8.73 7.64
CA PRO A 283 7.27 -10.11 7.58
C PRO A 283 6.03 -10.94 7.94
N PRO A 284 5.71 -11.95 7.11
CA PRO A 284 4.53 -12.76 7.30
C PRO A 284 4.42 -13.07 8.79
N SER A 285 3.22 -13.04 9.34
CA SER A 285 3.03 -13.43 10.74
C SER A 285 3.70 -14.78 10.92
N PHE A 286 4.09 -15.12 12.14
CA PHE A 286 4.73 -16.41 12.38
C PHE A 286 3.94 -17.57 11.77
N ASN A 287 2.63 -17.41 11.63
CA ASN A 287 1.73 -18.37 10.95
C ASN A 287 1.88 -18.37 9.42
N ASP A 288 2.31 -17.27 8.80
CA ASP A 288 2.41 -17.15 7.33
C ASP A 288 3.78 -17.58 6.80
N ILE A 289 4.80 -17.63 7.67
CA ILE A 289 6.16 -18.10 7.33
C ILE A 289 6.39 -19.56 7.70
N THR A 290 5.41 -20.23 8.33
CA THR A 290 5.58 -21.60 8.75
C THR A 290 5.23 -22.58 7.63
N VAL A 291 6.11 -23.52 7.40
CA VAL A 291 5.86 -24.71 6.59
C VAL A 291 5.39 -25.87 7.47
N ALA A 292 4.97 -26.97 6.91
CA ALA A 292 4.62 -28.17 7.67
C ALA A 292 5.81 -28.64 8.51
N ALA A 293 5.56 -29.02 9.77
CA ALA A 293 6.61 -29.49 10.67
C ALA A 293 7.37 -30.69 10.04
N PRO A 294 8.71 -30.64 10.01
CA PRO A 294 9.50 -31.71 9.41
C PRO A 294 9.37 -33.01 10.23
N THR A 295 9.20 -34.13 9.56
CA THR A 295 9.12 -35.45 10.19
C THR A 295 10.49 -35.99 10.61
N THR A 296 11.56 -35.52 9.97
CA THR A 296 12.96 -35.85 10.27
C THR A 296 13.86 -34.65 10.16
N SER A 297 15.09 -34.74 10.69
CA SER A 297 16.09 -33.66 10.55
C SER A 297 16.59 -33.44 9.10
N SER A 298 16.23 -34.33 8.18
CA SER A 298 16.56 -34.29 6.76
C SER A 298 15.33 -34.24 5.84
N SER A 299 14.16 -33.85 6.38
CA SER A 299 12.97 -33.59 5.56
C SER A 299 13.25 -32.45 4.57
N ASP A 300 12.52 -32.45 3.46
CA ASP A 300 12.62 -31.37 2.46
C ASP A 300 12.39 -30.01 3.13
N GLY A 301 13.21 -29.02 2.81
CA GLY A 301 13.11 -27.66 3.29
C GLY A 301 14.22 -26.77 2.73
N GLN A 302 13.92 -25.48 2.65
CA GLN A 302 14.88 -24.45 2.23
C GLN A 302 15.49 -23.75 3.43
N LYS A 303 16.73 -23.35 3.30
CA LYS A 303 17.42 -22.56 4.34
C LYS A 303 16.61 -21.34 4.73
N GLY A 304 16.25 -21.22 6.00
CA GLY A 304 15.42 -20.13 6.53
C GLY A 304 13.96 -20.53 6.76
N ASP A 305 13.50 -21.71 6.29
CA ASP A 305 12.17 -22.19 6.60
C ASP A 305 12.01 -22.38 8.10
N ILE A 306 10.83 -22.02 8.61
CA ILE A 306 10.43 -22.19 10.01
C ILE A 306 9.18 -23.07 10.06
N ALA A 307 9.14 -23.99 11.01
CA ALA A 307 7.97 -24.81 11.29
C ALA A 307 7.79 -24.94 12.80
N TYR A 308 6.60 -25.32 13.25
CA TYR A 308 6.36 -25.65 14.67
C TYR A 308 5.29 -26.72 14.81
N ASP A 309 5.36 -27.40 15.94
CA ASP A 309 4.30 -28.26 16.45
C ASP A 309 4.04 -27.97 17.95
N GLU A 310 3.25 -28.76 18.61
CA GLU A 310 2.92 -28.57 20.03
C GLU A 310 4.13 -28.60 20.96
N ASN A 311 5.26 -29.18 20.53
CA ASN A 311 6.42 -29.44 21.38
C ASN A 311 7.70 -28.74 20.92
N TYR A 312 7.79 -28.33 19.63
CA TYR A 312 9.03 -27.83 19.04
C TYR A 312 8.82 -26.69 18.07
N ILE A 313 9.82 -25.80 18.00
CA ILE A 313 10.07 -24.92 16.84
C ILE A 313 11.21 -25.55 16.05
N TYR A 314 11.07 -25.59 14.75
CA TYR A 314 12.04 -26.12 13.79
C TYR A 314 12.56 -24.99 12.91
N ILE A 315 13.85 -24.99 12.60
CA ILE A 315 14.49 -24.05 11.68
C ILE A 315 15.31 -24.85 10.68
N CYS A 316 15.08 -24.66 9.39
CA CYS A 316 15.90 -25.20 8.34
C CYS A 316 17.17 -24.35 8.21
N VAL A 317 18.29 -24.88 8.68
CA VAL A 317 19.57 -24.14 8.76
C VAL A 317 20.40 -24.26 7.49
N ASP A 318 20.12 -25.27 6.64
CA ASP A 318 20.66 -25.48 5.31
C ASP A 318 19.69 -26.33 4.52
N GLU A 319 19.83 -26.44 3.18
CA GLU A 319 18.95 -27.24 2.34
C GLU A 319 18.72 -28.63 2.94
N ASN A 320 17.45 -28.99 3.18
CA ASN A 320 17.03 -30.25 3.82
C ASN A 320 17.73 -30.57 5.15
N THR A 321 18.10 -29.53 5.92
CA THR A 321 18.78 -29.70 7.20
C THR A 321 18.07 -28.93 8.29
N TRP A 322 17.34 -29.63 9.17
CA TRP A 322 16.52 -29.05 10.21
C TRP A 322 17.13 -29.16 11.59
N LYS A 323 17.02 -28.08 12.36
CA LYS A 323 17.26 -28.06 13.82
C LYS A 323 15.97 -27.71 14.53
N ARG A 324 15.81 -28.18 15.77
CA ARG A 324 14.63 -27.92 16.58
C ARG A 324 14.98 -27.45 17.99
N PHE A 325 14.08 -26.66 18.56
CA PHE A 325 14.10 -26.21 19.95
C PHE A 325 12.83 -26.70 20.64
N SER A 326 12.94 -27.26 21.85
CA SER A 326 11.78 -27.69 22.62
C SER A 326 11.01 -26.48 23.16
N LEU A 327 9.69 -26.54 23.02
CA LEU A 327 8.76 -25.65 23.72
C LEU A 327 8.47 -26.24 25.11
N SER A 328 8.48 -25.41 26.13
CA SER A 328 8.03 -25.79 27.49
C SER A 328 6.95 -24.83 27.93
N THR A 329 5.91 -25.38 28.55
CA THR A 329 4.94 -24.56 29.28
C THR A 329 5.66 -23.95 30.50
N TRP A 330 5.47 -22.66 30.64
CA TRP A 330 6.05 -21.84 31.71
C TRP A 330 4.97 -21.40 32.73
#